data_f8c324f742fc0635a68acee424fe5779
#
_entry.id   f8c324f742fc0635a68acee424fe5779
#
_cell.length_a   1.000
_cell.length_b   1.000
_cell.length_c   1.000
_cell.angle_alpha   90.00
_cell.angle_beta   90.00
_cell.angle_gamma   90.00
#
_symmetry.space_group_name_H-M   'P 1'
#
loop_
_entity.id
_entity.type
_entity.pdbx_description
1 polymer ?
#
loop_
_entity_poly.entity_id
_entity_poly.type
_entity_poly.pdbx_seq_one_letter_code
_entity_poly.pdbx_strand_id
1 'polypeptide(L)'
;KWAAMTAMSPCAASISWKRFVADAAPAALNGWIILDKPLGLGSTNAVSAVKRALRVGGYPKAKVGHGGTLDPLATGVLPIAIGEATKLAGRMLDASKIYDFTIQFGTETDTLDQEGVMVATSDTRPSQAQIEAVLAQFTGPISQVPPVYSALKVDGQRAYDLARAGVQVELKSRDVVIYDLAVQSSPSPQDGEGLIDQITLTAHVSKGTYIRSLARDIAQALGTVGHVTMLRRVKAGPFGLDQAISLDILDEAAKGQSLGSLVLPLRTALVDIPALALDPSQALALRQGRVLSGFAASDGLHLALLADVPVALVDVLDGTVTVERGFNV
;
A
#
# COMPACT_ATOMS: atom_id res chain seq x y z
N LYS A 1 36.14 -68.55 54.92
CA LYS A 1 34.99 -68.89 54.05
C LYS A 1 34.41 -67.56 53.66
N TRP A 2 34.82 -67.01 52.58
CA TRP A 2 34.39 -65.73 52.08
C TRP A 2 33.57 -65.94 50.80
N ALA A 3 32.35 -65.45 50.82
CA ALA A 3 31.45 -65.45 49.65
C ALA A 3 31.72 -64.22 48.78
N ALA A 4 31.87 -64.46 47.51
CA ALA A 4 32.08 -63.43 46.49
C ALA A 4 30.75 -62.74 46.21
N MET A 5 30.73 -61.40 46.32
CA MET A 5 29.66 -60.54 45.85
C MET A 5 29.94 -60.12 44.40
N THR A 6 29.14 -60.60 43.49
CA THR A 6 29.16 -60.23 42.06
C THR A 6 28.52 -58.83 41.90
N ALA A 7 29.29 -57.89 41.39
CA ALA A 7 28.81 -56.55 41.07
C ALA A 7 27.93 -56.55 39.81
N MET A 8 26.70 -56.19 39.88
CA MET A 8 25.85 -55.89 38.73
C MET A 8 26.16 -54.47 38.19
N SER A 9 26.57 -54.37 36.94
CA SER A 9 26.71 -53.10 36.21
C SER A 9 25.35 -52.48 35.96
N PRO A 10 25.17 -51.16 36.17
CA PRO A 10 23.96 -50.48 35.73
C PRO A 10 24.03 -50.17 34.22
N CYS A 11 23.15 -50.80 33.47
CA CYS A 11 22.89 -50.45 32.06
C CYS A 11 22.32 -49.04 32.01
N ALA A 12 23.16 -48.06 31.64
CA ALA A 12 22.73 -46.68 31.40
C ALA A 12 21.99 -46.61 30.04
N ALA A 13 20.68 -46.73 30.09
CA ALA A 13 19.82 -46.34 28.96
C ALA A 13 19.85 -44.82 28.81
N SER A 14 20.70 -44.31 27.94
CA SER A 14 20.67 -42.92 27.50
C SER A 14 19.39 -42.68 26.70
N ILE A 15 18.33 -42.25 27.38
CA ILE A 15 17.11 -41.74 26.73
C ILE A 15 17.51 -40.42 26.07
N SER A 16 17.69 -40.44 24.74
CA SER A 16 17.91 -39.28 23.91
C SER A 16 16.62 -38.41 23.93
N TRP A 17 16.63 -37.33 24.70
CA TRP A 17 15.61 -36.31 24.75
C TRP A 17 15.57 -35.42 23.49
N LYS A 18 16.23 -35.80 22.38
CA LYS A 18 16.25 -35.07 21.10
C LYS A 18 15.19 -35.51 20.10
N ARG A 19 14.00 -35.80 20.52
CA ARG A 19 12.84 -35.94 19.60
C ARG A 19 11.58 -35.71 20.37
N PHE A 20 10.99 -34.51 20.23
CA PHE A 20 9.57 -34.19 20.24
C PHE A 20 9.40 -32.67 20.48
N VAL A 21 10.08 -31.86 19.69
CA VAL A 21 9.45 -30.62 19.26
C VAL A 21 9.10 -30.89 17.79
N ALA A 22 7.94 -31.47 17.56
CA ALA A 22 7.33 -31.39 16.24
C ALA A 22 7.11 -29.89 16.03
N ASP A 23 7.86 -29.29 15.08
CA ASP A 23 7.62 -27.94 14.62
C ASP A 23 6.16 -27.89 14.16
N ALA A 24 5.27 -27.41 15.02
CA ALA A 24 3.90 -27.15 14.63
C ALA A 24 3.94 -26.13 13.49
N ALA A 25 3.31 -26.47 12.37
CA ALA A 25 3.27 -25.54 11.23
C ALA A 25 2.80 -24.17 11.73
N PRO A 26 3.44 -23.08 11.29
CA PRO A 26 3.07 -21.74 11.75
C PRO A 26 1.59 -21.44 11.47
N ALA A 27 0.95 -20.72 12.38
CA ALA A 27 -0.45 -20.30 12.20
C ALA A 27 -0.63 -19.43 10.96
N ALA A 28 -1.83 -19.42 10.39
CA ALA A 28 -2.15 -18.56 9.25
C ALA A 28 -1.98 -17.08 9.63
N LEU A 29 -1.32 -16.31 8.77
CA LEU A 29 -1.11 -14.88 8.97
C LEU A 29 -2.29 -14.07 8.44
N ASN A 30 -2.74 -13.10 9.23
CA ASN A 30 -3.77 -12.13 8.88
C ASN A 30 -3.29 -10.73 9.23
N GLY A 31 -3.03 -9.89 8.25
CA GLY A 31 -2.54 -8.53 8.48
C GLY A 31 -1.87 -7.92 7.26
N TRP A 32 -0.95 -7.02 7.51
CA TRP A 32 -0.31 -6.21 6.48
C TRP A 32 1.20 -6.35 6.50
N ILE A 33 1.79 -6.52 5.33
CA ILE A 33 3.20 -6.23 5.10
C ILE A 33 3.28 -4.95 4.28
N ILE A 34 4.05 -3.99 4.74
CA ILE A 34 4.28 -2.75 4.04
C ILE A 34 5.63 -2.86 3.33
N LEU A 35 5.59 -2.91 2.00
CA LEU A 35 6.82 -2.96 1.22
C LEU A 35 7.27 -1.55 0.84
N ASP A 36 8.56 -1.26 1.02
CA ASP A 36 9.23 -0.22 0.26
C ASP A 36 9.53 -0.79 -1.14
N LYS A 37 8.58 -0.57 -2.05
CA LYS A 37 8.67 -1.14 -3.40
C LYS A 37 9.87 -0.55 -4.14
N PRO A 38 10.84 -1.35 -4.59
CA PRO A 38 11.96 -0.84 -5.35
C PRO A 38 11.55 -0.42 -6.77
N LEU A 39 12.44 0.36 -7.39
CA LEU A 39 12.34 0.76 -8.79
C LEU A 39 12.28 -0.47 -9.71
N GLY A 40 11.52 -0.40 -10.79
CA GLY A 40 11.42 -1.45 -11.81
C GLY A 40 10.50 -2.62 -11.45
N LEU A 41 10.08 -2.76 -10.19
CA LEU A 41 9.18 -3.84 -9.76
C LEU A 41 7.71 -3.46 -9.98
N GLY A 42 6.94 -4.29 -10.67
CA GLY A 42 5.48 -4.14 -10.76
C GLY A 42 4.77 -4.55 -9.45
N SER A 43 3.64 -3.91 -9.12
CA SER A 43 2.87 -4.21 -7.90
C SER A 43 2.39 -5.66 -7.84
N THR A 44 2.06 -6.29 -8.96
CA THR A 44 1.71 -7.73 -9.03
C THR A 44 2.89 -8.62 -8.67
N ASN A 45 4.11 -8.23 -9.10
CA ASN A 45 5.33 -8.95 -8.76
C ASN A 45 5.66 -8.83 -7.27
N ALA A 46 5.40 -7.67 -6.65
CA ALA A 46 5.52 -7.48 -5.22
C ALA A 46 4.57 -8.42 -4.43
N VAL A 47 3.30 -8.55 -4.86
CA VAL A 47 2.37 -9.55 -4.28
C VAL A 47 2.92 -10.98 -4.44
N SER A 48 3.51 -11.29 -5.59
CA SER A 48 4.12 -12.61 -5.84
C SER A 48 5.34 -12.88 -4.93
N ALA A 49 6.14 -11.84 -4.62
CA ALA A 49 7.25 -11.93 -3.67
C ALA A 49 6.74 -12.28 -2.26
N VAL A 50 5.70 -11.61 -1.77
CA VAL A 50 5.09 -11.93 -0.46
C VAL A 50 4.52 -13.36 -0.43
N LYS A 51 3.83 -13.80 -1.50
CA LYS A 51 3.35 -15.19 -1.61
C LYS A 51 4.49 -16.20 -1.57
N ARG A 52 5.62 -15.89 -2.22
CA ARG A 52 6.84 -16.72 -2.16
C ARG A 52 7.41 -16.77 -0.75
N ALA A 53 7.51 -15.62 -0.08
CA ALA A 53 8.02 -15.50 1.29
C ALA A 53 7.17 -16.32 2.28
N LEU A 54 5.84 -16.25 2.19
CA LEU A 54 4.93 -17.08 2.99
C LEU A 54 5.20 -18.58 2.80
N ARG A 55 5.37 -19.01 1.55
CA ARG A 55 5.67 -20.42 1.23
C ARG A 55 7.03 -20.85 1.76
N VAL A 56 8.08 -20.04 1.61
CA VAL A 56 9.45 -20.32 2.11
C VAL A 56 9.46 -20.39 3.64
N GLY A 57 8.73 -19.49 4.31
CA GLY A 57 8.58 -19.49 5.77
C GLY A 57 7.68 -20.59 6.33
N GLY A 58 7.15 -21.50 5.48
CA GLY A 58 6.33 -22.64 5.91
C GLY A 58 4.88 -22.28 6.29
N TYR A 59 4.42 -21.05 5.99
CA TYR A 59 3.07 -20.62 6.31
C TYR A 59 2.03 -21.26 5.39
N PRO A 60 0.81 -21.53 5.89
CA PRO A 60 -0.30 -22.00 5.08
C PRO A 60 -0.61 -21.04 3.93
N LYS A 61 -1.17 -21.60 2.84
CA LYS A 61 -1.61 -20.78 1.69
C LYS A 61 -2.63 -19.74 2.14
N ALA A 62 -2.34 -18.47 1.92
CA ALA A 62 -3.21 -17.34 2.23
C ALA A 62 -3.56 -16.55 0.97
N LYS A 63 -4.69 -15.85 1.01
CA LYS A 63 -5.02 -14.82 0.02
C LYS A 63 -4.07 -13.63 0.25
N VAL A 64 -3.52 -13.07 -0.85
CA VAL A 64 -2.61 -11.92 -0.80
C VAL A 64 -2.98 -10.95 -1.90
N GLY A 65 -3.08 -9.66 -1.57
CA GLY A 65 -3.38 -8.58 -2.51
C GLY A 65 -2.76 -7.26 -2.07
N HIS A 66 -2.60 -6.29 -2.98
CA HIS A 66 -2.10 -4.96 -2.63
C HIS A 66 -3.23 -3.95 -2.41
N GLY A 67 -2.99 -2.95 -1.54
CA GLY A 67 -3.90 -1.85 -1.22
C GLY A 67 -3.68 -0.59 -2.07
N GLY A 68 -3.30 -0.75 -3.34
CA GLY A 68 -3.11 0.38 -4.27
C GLY A 68 -1.90 0.17 -5.18
N THR A 69 -2.14 0.22 -6.49
CA THR A 69 -1.09 0.03 -7.50
C THR A 69 -0.03 1.14 -7.42
N LEU A 70 1.22 0.76 -7.64
CA LEU A 70 2.33 1.63 -8.01
C LEU A 70 2.84 1.20 -9.38
N ASP A 71 3.13 2.16 -10.24
CA ASP A 71 3.75 1.92 -11.54
C ASP A 71 5.15 1.31 -11.36
N PRO A 72 5.73 0.62 -12.36
CA PRO A 72 7.06 0.02 -12.23
C PRO A 72 8.13 1.02 -11.82
N LEU A 73 8.14 2.23 -12.41
CA LEU A 73 9.09 3.31 -12.09
C LEU A 73 8.77 4.05 -10.79
N ALA A 74 7.59 3.86 -10.20
CA ALA A 74 7.30 4.41 -8.89
C ALA A 74 7.87 3.54 -7.76
N THR A 75 8.37 4.15 -6.70
CA THR A 75 8.94 3.49 -5.51
C THR A 75 8.09 3.76 -4.27
N GLY A 76 8.44 3.15 -3.13
CA GLY A 76 7.91 3.50 -1.81
C GLY A 76 6.77 2.61 -1.34
N VAL A 77 5.95 3.15 -0.45
CA VAL A 77 4.96 2.44 0.38
C VAL A 77 3.95 1.68 -0.47
N LEU A 78 4.00 0.35 -0.41
CA LEU A 78 3.02 -0.54 -1.03
C LEU A 78 2.44 -1.49 0.05
N PRO A 79 1.23 -1.20 0.58
CA PRO A 79 0.57 -2.08 1.52
C PRO A 79 0.16 -3.40 0.86
N ILE A 80 0.60 -4.52 1.41
CA ILE A 80 0.23 -5.88 0.98
C ILE A 80 -0.60 -6.53 2.07
N ALA A 81 -1.85 -6.81 1.76
CA ALA A 81 -2.79 -7.49 2.63
C ALA A 81 -2.61 -9.01 2.55
N ILE A 82 -2.64 -9.69 3.71
CA ILE A 82 -2.53 -11.14 3.84
C ILE A 82 -3.77 -11.67 4.57
N GLY A 83 -4.33 -12.76 4.10
CA GLY A 83 -5.48 -13.44 4.71
C GLY A 83 -6.70 -12.53 4.80
N GLU A 84 -7.25 -12.39 6.00
CA GLU A 84 -8.45 -11.59 6.28
C GLU A 84 -8.26 -10.09 5.98
N ALA A 85 -7.04 -9.55 6.06
CA ALA A 85 -6.77 -8.18 5.69
C ALA A 85 -7.07 -7.87 4.20
N THR A 86 -7.12 -8.89 3.33
CA THR A 86 -7.51 -8.69 1.92
C THR A 86 -8.95 -8.18 1.77
N LYS A 87 -9.80 -8.35 2.79
CA LYS A 87 -11.16 -7.80 2.83
C LYS A 87 -11.16 -6.27 2.96
N LEU A 88 -10.04 -5.69 3.41
CA LEU A 88 -9.84 -4.25 3.61
C LEU A 88 -9.03 -3.59 2.47
N ALA A 89 -8.58 -4.35 1.47
CA ALA A 89 -7.78 -3.82 0.38
C ALA A 89 -8.51 -2.69 -0.38
N GLY A 90 -9.83 -2.78 -0.56
CA GLY A 90 -10.65 -1.73 -1.17
C GLY A 90 -10.58 -0.41 -0.39
N ARG A 91 -10.60 -0.48 0.95
CA ARG A 91 -10.47 0.71 1.81
C ARG A 91 -9.12 1.40 1.63
N MET A 92 -8.05 0.66 1.44
CA MET A 92 -6.72 1.23 1.14
C MET A 92 -6.65 1.86 -0.25
N LEU A 93 -7.42 1.36 -1.22
CA LEU A 93 -7.56 2.02 -2.52
C LEU A 93 -8.20 3.41 -2.37
N ASP A 94 -9.17 3.53 -1.48
CA ASP A 94 -9.93 4.77 -1.24
C ASP A 94 -9.20 5.78 -0.34
N ALA A 95 -8.23 5.35 0.46
CA ALA A 95 -7.45 6.21 1.34
C ALA A 95 -6.65 7.26 0.56
N SER A 96 -6.32 8.39 1.20
CA SER A 96 -5.41 9.39 0.65
C SER A 96 -3.96 8.87 0.56
N LYS A 97 -3.15 9.50 -0.29
CA LYS A 97 -1.73 9.14 -0.48
C LYS A 97 -0.88 10.40 -0.48
N ILE A 98 0.37 10.24 -0.06
CA ILE A 98 1.38 11.30 -0.19
C ILE A 98 2.49 10.78 -1.09
N TYR A 99 2.89 11.63 -2.04
CA TYR A 99 3.94 11.33 -3.01
C TYR A 99 4.97 12.44 -3.03
N ASP A 100 6.24 12.06 -3.12
CA ASP A 100 7.30 12.92 -3.62
C ASP A 100 7.52 12.59 -5.10
N PHE A 101 7.62 13.62 -5.93
CA PHE A 101 7.83 13.43 -7.36
C PHE A 101 8.62 14.57 -7.97
N THR A 102 9.46 14.24 -8.97
CA THR A 102 10.25 15.22 -9.71
C THR A 102 9.68 15.39 -11.09
N ILE A 103 9.44 16.65 -11.47
CA ILE A 103 9.07 17.05 -12.84
C ILE A 103 10.34 17.49 -13.54
N GLN A 104 10.63 16.90 -14.72
CA GLN A 104 11.60 17.42 -15.68
C GLN A 104 10.84 18.28 -16.70
N PHE A 105 11.22 19.54 -16.81
CA PHE A 105 10.66 20.47 -17.80
C PHE A 105 11.37 20.38 -19.16
N GLY A 106 10.66 20.78 -20.19
CA GLY A 106 11.18 20.89 -21.55
C GLY A 106 11.04 19.64 -22.41
N THR A 107 10.60 18.52 -21.84
CA THR A 107 10.36 17.27 -22.58
C THR A 107 9.11 16.58 -22.07
N GLU A 108 8.22 16.19 -22.99
CA GLU A 108 7.05 15.35 -22.68
C GLU A 108 7.21 13.98 -23.32
N THR A 109 6.82 12.94 -22.60
CA THR A 109 6.77 11.57 -23.11
C THR A 109 5.32 11.09 -23.20
N ASP A 110 5.05 10.10 -24.03
CA ASP A 110 3.70 9.56 -24.23
C ASP A 110 3.13 8.87 -22.99
N THR A 111 4.00 8.33 -22.10
CA THR A 111 3.62 7.76 -20.80
C THR A 111 3.58 8.80 -19.66
N LEU A 112 4.09 10.02 -19.90
CA LEU A 112 4.29 11.09 -18.92
C LEU A 112 5.31 10.72 -17.82
N ASP A 113 6.17 9.74 -18.09
CA ASP A 113 7.30 9.30 -17.25
C ASP A 113 8.48 8.84 -18.14
N GLN A 114 9.53 8.28 -17.54
CA GLN A 114 10.75 7.86 -18.25
C GLN A 114 10.58 6.55 -19.04
N GLU A 115 9.46 5.83 -18.98
CA GLU A 115 9.24 4.63 -19.81
C GLU A 115 8.85 4.97 -21.24
N GLY A 116 8.29 6.16 -21.46
CA GLY A 116 7.73 6.57 -22.75
C GLY A 116 8.75 7.11 -23.73
N VAL A 117 8.29 7.24 -24.96
CA VAL A 117 9.04 7.93 -26.02
C VAL A 117 8.71 9.43 -25.99
N MET A 118 9.70 10.26 -26.35
CA MET A 118 9.51 11.70 -26.42
C MET A 118 8.51 12.07 -27.53
N VAL A 119 7.50 12.87 -27.18
CA VAL A 119 6.43 13.32 -28.08
C VAL A 119 6.40 14.82 -28.27
N ALA A 120 6.95 15.61 -27.34
CA ALA A 120 7.04 17.05 -27.45
C ALA A 120 8.28 17.61 -26.72
N THR A 121 8.75 18.76 -27.17
CA THR A 121 9.84 19.51 -26.53
C THR A 121 9.49 20.99 -26.43
N SER A 122 10.08 21.69 -25.45
CA SER A 122 9.98 23.14 -25.26
C SER A 122 11.30 23.66 -24.71
N ASP A 123 11.74 24.82 -25.20
CA ASP A 123 12.90 25.52 -24.65
C ASP A 123 12.57 26.38 -23.43
N THR A 124 11.27 26.58 -23.15
CA THR A 124 10.81 27.34 -22.01
C THR A 124 11.14 26.64 -20.70
N ARG A 125 11.77 27.39 -19.77
CA ARG A 125 12.04 26.95 -18.41
C ARG A 125 11.39 27.92 -17.42
N PRO A 126 10.65 27.43 -16.43
CA PRO A 126 10.06 28.28 -15.40
C PRO A 126 11.10 28.72 -14.37
N SER A 127 10.86 29.86 -13.73
CA SER A 127 11.52 30.23 -12.48
C SER A 127 10.82 29.60 -11.28
N GLN A 128 11.50 29.52 -10.15
CA GLN A 128 10.90 29.01 -8.91
C GLN A 128 9.64 29.81 -8.51
N ALA A 129 9.69 31.13 -8.62
CA ALA A 129 8.54 31.99 -8.31
C ALA A 129 7.31 31.69 -9.19
N GLN A 130 7.52 31.41 -10.49
CA GLN A 130 6.44 31.01 -11.39
C GLN A 130 5.87 29.65 -10.99
N ILE A 131 6.70 28.68 -10.62
CA ILE A 131 6.26 27.37 -10.14
C ILE A 131 5.39 27.55 -8.88
N GLU A 132 5.91 28.23 -7.86
CA GLU A 132 5.20 28.44 -6.59
C GLU A 132 3.84 29.15 -6.82
N ALA A 133 3.80 30.13 -7.71
CA ALA A 133 2.56 30.84 -8.04
C ALA A 133 1.50 29.94 -8.72
N VAL A 134 1.94 28.97 -9.53
CA VAL A 134 1.02 28.07 -10.25
C VAL A 134 0.49 26.95 -9.37
N LEU A 135 1.23 26.50 -8.33
CA LEU A 135 0.81 25.39 -7.47
C LEU A 135 -0.54 25.62 -6.79
N ALA A 136 -0.87 26.89 -6.47
CA ALA A 136 -2.15 27.24 -5.87
C ALA A 136 -3.34 26.85 -6.74
N GLN A 137 -3.21 26.84 -8.09
CA GLN A 137 -4.26 26.44 -9.02
C GLN A 137 -4.54 24.94 -9.01
N PHE A 138 -3.58 24.15 -8.54
CA PHE A 138 -3.65 22.69 -8.46
C PHE A 138 -3.94 22.17 -7.05
N THR A 139 -4.13 23.07 -6.07
CA THR A 139 -4.51 22.72 -4.70
C THR A 139 -6.02 22.82 -4.54
N GLY A 140 -6.65 21.86 -3.89
CA GLY A 140 -8.09 21.72 -3.75
C GLY A 140 -8.70 20.76 -4.80
N PRO A 141 -10.01 20.88 -5.09
CA PRO A 141 -10.68 20.09 -6.13
C PRO A 141 -10.20 20.50 -7.53
N ILE A 142 -9.76 19.50 -8.31
CA ILE A 142 -9.36 19.69 -9.71
C ILE A 142 -9.98 18.63 -10.61
N SER A 143 -10.17 18.95 -11.88
CA SER A 143 -10.55 17.98 -12.91
C SER A 143 -9.32 17.54 -13.67
N GLN A 144 -9.04 16.23 -13.70
CA GLN A 144 -7.83 15.66 -14.25
C GLN A 144 -8.14 14.63 -15.33
N VAL A 145 -7.49 14.72 -16.49
CA VAL A 145 -7.50 13.67 -17.51
C VAL A 145 -6.40 12.65 -17.20
N PRO A 146 -6.77 11.38 -16.90
CA PRO A 146 -5.79 10.33 -16.62
C PRO A 146 -4.82 10.10 -17.78
N PRO A 147 -3.61 9.54 -17.53
CA PRO A 147 -2.73 9.16 -18.61
C PRO A 147 -3.30 7.95 -19.36
N VAL A 148 -3.08 7.90 -20.68
CA VAL A 148 -3.54 6.79 -21.53
C VAL A 148 -2.92 5.47 -21.06
N TYR A 149 -1.64 5.50 -20.68
CA TYR A 149 -0.94 4.37 -20.08
C TYR A 149 -1.31 4.21 -18.60
N SER A 150 -2.54 3.77 -18.35
CA SER A 150 -3.05 3.54 -16.98
C SER A 150 -3.80 2.20 -16.86
N ALA A 151 -4.00 1.75 -15.61
CA ALA A 151 -4.75 0.53 -15.32
C ALA A 151 -6.27 0.72 -15.40
N LEU A 152 -6.76 1.88 -15.84
CA LEU A 152 -8.18 2.14 -16.05
C LEU A 152 -8.76 1.19 -17.08
N LYS A 153 -10.02 0.82 -16.89
CA LYS A 153 -10.74 0.02 -17.87
C LYS A 153 -11.59 0.91 -18.76
N VAL A 154 -11.45 0.73 -20.05
CA VAL A 154 -12.30 1.28 -21.10
C VAL A 154 -12.94 0.08 -21.81
N ASP A 155 -14.26 -0.01 -21.78
CA ASP A 155 -15.02 -1.14 -22.37
C ASP A 155 -14.54 -2.54 -21.93
N GLY A 156 -14.15 -2.64 -20.64
CA GLY A 156 -13.68 -3.89 -20.02
C GLY A 156 -12.18 -4.21 -20.23
N GLN A 157 -11.50 -3.52 -21.13
CA GLN A 157 -10.05 -3.67 -21.39
C GLN A 157 -9.27 -2.57 -20.67
N ARG A 158 -8.00 -2.83 -20.32
CA ARG A 158 -7.17 -1.81 -19.67
C ARG A 158 -6.69 -0.80 -20.70
N ALA A 159 -6.74 0.49 -20.36
CA ALA A 159 -6.32 1.57 -21.25
C ALA A 159 -4.88 1.38 -21.76
N TYR A 160 -3.95 0.93 -20.89
CA TYR A 160 -2.58 0.69 -21.29
C TYR A 160 -2.42 -0.47 -22.30
N ASP A 161 -3.28 -1.51 -22.26
CA ASP A 161 -3.26 -2.62 -23.23
C ASP A 161 -3.72 -2.12 -24.61
N LEU A 162 -4.78 -1.30 -24.63
CA LEU A 162 -5.28 -0.64 -25.84
C LEU A 162 -4.25 0.30 -26.44
N ALA A 163 -3.59 1.13 -25.62
CA ALA A 163 -2.55 2.06 -26.08
C ALA A 163 -1.35 1.32 -26.70
N ARG A 164 -0.88 0.24 -26.08
CA ARG A 164 0.18 -0.61 -26.64
C ARG A 164 -0.21 -1.28 -27.96
N ALA A 165 -1.49 -1.56 -28.14
CA ALA A 165 -2.03 -2.08 -29.40
C ALA A 165 -2.23 -0.99 -30.48
N GLY A 166 -1.84 0.28 -30.19
CA GLY A 166 -1.99 1.41 -31.11
C GLY A 166 -3.43 1.92 -31.25
N VAL A 167 -4.33 1.49 -30.34
CA VAL A 167 -5.72 1.98 -30.31
C VAL A 167 -5.75 3.36 -29.65
N GLN A 168 -6.34 4.32 -30.31
CA GLN A 168 -6.57 5.64 -29.75
C GLN A 168 -7.60 5.54 -28.63
N VAL A 169 -7.21 5.89 -27.40
CA VAL A 169 -8.07 5.83 -26.20
C VAL A 169 -8.34 7.25 -25.74
N GLU A 170 -9.60 7.65 -25.77
CA GLU A 170 -10.05 8.91 -25.17
C GLU A 170 -10.51 8.65 -23.74
N LEU A 171 -9.83 9.26 -22.76
CA LEU A 171 -10.17 9.12 -21.35
C LEU A 171 -10.94 10.36 -20.88
N LYS A 172 -12.06 10.11 -20.20
CA LYS A 172 -12.84 11.18 -19.57
C LYS A 172 -12.08 11.76 -18.39
N SER A 173 -12.22 13.07 -18.20
CA SER A 173 -11.73 13.74 -16.99
C SER A 173 -12.45 13.18 -15.76
N ARG A 174 -11.80 13.27 -14.61
CA ARG A 174 -12.34 12.91 -13.31
C ARG A 174 -12.00 13.96 -12.28
N ASP A 175 -12.87 14.14 -11.31
CA ASP A 175 -12.63 15.03 -10.19
C ASP A 175 -11.78 14.32 -9.15
N VAL A 176 -10.73 14.99 -8.71
CA VAL A 176 -9.80 14.56 -7.65
C VAL A 176 -9.52 15.75 -6.75
N VAL A 177 -8.99 15.49 -5.56
CA VAL A 177 -8.63 16.55 -4.61
C VAL A 177 -7.13 16.45 -4.29
N ILE A 178 -6.44 17.54 -4.45
CA ILE A 178 -5.08 17.75 -3.98
C ILE A 178 -5.19 18.48 -2.65
N TYR A 179 -5.00 17.78 -1.55
CA TYR A 179 -5.14 18.34 -0.20
C TYR A 179 -4.00 19.31 0.13
N ASP A 180 -2.80 19.00 -0.38
CA ASP A 180 -1.60 19.81 -0.20
C ASP A 180 -0.64 19.58 -1.37
N LEU A 181 0.07 20.63 -1.78
CA LEU A 181 1.06 20.60 -2.85
C LEU A 181 2.15 21.62 -2.57
N ALA A 182 3.37 21.16 -2.31
CA ALA A 182 4.47 21.99 -1.89
C ALA A 182 5.78 21.65 -2.61
N VAL A 183 6.65 22.64 -2.74
CA VAL A 183 8.03 22.42 -3.19
C VAL A 183 8.80 21.72 -2.07
N GLN A 184 9.36 20.54 -2.36
CA GLN A 184 10.22 19.79 -1.45
C GLN A 184 11.68 20.23 -1.60
N SER A 185 12.16 20.27 -2.83
CA SER A 185 13.50 20.74 -3.17
C SER A 185 13.56 21.27 -4.59
N SER A 186 14.34 22.31 -4.78
CA SER A 186 14.70 22.84 -6.08
C SER A 186 16.22 22.79 -6.19
N PRO A 187 16.80 22.26 -7.27
CA PRO A 187 18.23 22.43 -7.51
C PRO A 187 18.55 23.93 -7.64
N SER A 188 19.77 24.31 -7.22
CA SER A 188 20.25 25.69 -7.49
C SER A 188 20.21 25.96 -8.98
N PRO A 189 19.79 27.15 -9.41
CA PRO A 189 19.83 27.52 -10.83
C PRO A 189 21.22 27.31 -11.41
N GLN A 190 21.32 26.59 -12.53
CA GLN A 190 22.61 26.23 -13.14
C GLN A 190 23.22 27.38 -13.97
N ASP A 191 22.41 28.34 -14.37
CA ASP A 191 22.77 29.36 -15.38
C ASP A 191 22.73 30.81 -14.88
N GLY A 192 22.53 31.06 -13.58
CA GLY A 192 22.46 32.40 -13.02
C GLY A 192 21.18 33.21 -13.35
N GLU A 193 20.33 32.69 -14.24
CA GLU A 193 19.05 33.34 -14.62
C GLU A 193 17.88 32.88 -13.72
N GLY A 194 18.11 31.96 -12.81
CA GLY A 194 17.08 31.45 -11.91
C GLY A 194 16.06 30.51 -12.57
N LEU A 195 16.37 30.01 -13.77
CA LEU A 195 15.54 29.06 -14.51
C LEU A 195 15.76 27.63 -14.01
N ILE A 196 14.70 26.84 -14.04
CA ILE A 196 14.67 25.50 -13.41
C ILE A 196 14.37 24.45 -14.45
N ASP A 197 15.29 23.48 -14.65
CA ASP A 197 15.07 22.32 -15.51
C ASP A 197 14.24 21.24 -14.81
N GLN A 198 14.36 21.10 -13.51
CA GLN A 198 13.61 20.09 -12.73
C GLN A 198 13.27 20.59 -11.33
N ILE A 199 12.14 20.13 -10.79
CA ILE A 199 11.69 20.44 -9.44
C ILE A 199 11.11 19.21 -8.77
N THR A 200 11.37 19.06 -7.48
CA THR A 200 10.76 18.01 -6.67
C THR A 200 9.65 18.60 -5.81
N LEU A 201 8.46 18.02 -5.91
CA LEU A 201 7.27 18.41 -5.20
C LEU A 201 6.80 17.28 -4.29
N THR A 202 6.16 17.65 -3.19
CA THR A 202 5.36 16.73 -2.36
C THR A 202 3.89 17.03 -2.57
N ALA A 203 3.08 16.00 -2.85
CA ALA A 203 1.63 16.12 -3.01
C ALA A 203 0.88 15.17 -2.08
N HIS A 204 -0.06 15.71 -1.28
CA HIS A 204 -1.07 14.93 -0.56
C HIS A 204 -2.35 14.89 -1.40
N VAL A 205 -2.79 13.71 -1.80
CA VAL A 205 -3.83 13.56 -2.82
C VAL A 205 -4.91 12.57 -2.44
N SER A 206 -6.11 12.77 -2.98
CA SER A 206 -7.23 11.83 -2.89
C SER A 206 -7.00 10.58 -3.74
N LYS A 207 -7.86 9.58 -3.55
CA LYS A 207 -7.91 8.40 -4.44
C LYS A 207 -8.06 8.81 -5.90
N GLY A 208 -7.47 8.02 -6.80
CA GLY A 208 -7.65 8.18 -8.24
C GLY A 208 -6.80 9.28 -8.88
N THR A 209 -6.06 10.06 -8.11
CA THR A 209 -5.14 11.08 -8.63
C THR A 209 -3.95 10.41 -9.32
N TYR A 210 -3.63 10.87 -10.52
CA TYR A 210 -2.44 10.50 -11.27
C TYR A 210 -1.38 11.58 -11.17
N ILE A 211 -0.28 11.29 -10.50
CA ILE A 211 0.83 12.24 -10.34
C ILE A 211 1.46 12.58 -11.69
N ARG A 212 1.49 11.65 -12.64
CA ARG A 212 1.98 11.89 -14.01
C ARG A 212 1.13 12.93 -14.75
N SER A 213 -0.19 12.85 -14.62
CA SER A 213 -1.07 13.88 -15.18
C SER A 213 -0.93 15.23 -14.46
N LEU A 214 -0.79 15.22 -13.13
CA LEU A 214 -0.55 16.44 -12.35
C LEU A 214 0.73 17.15 -12.81
N ALA A 215 1.81 16.40 -13.02
CA ALA A 215 3.08 16.94 -13.53
C ALA A 215 2.94 17.57 -14.93
N ARG A 216 2.24 16.89 -15.84
CA ARG A 216 1.91 17.42 -17.18
C ARG A 216 1.13 18.73 -17.08
N ASP A 217 0.05 18.72 -16.30
CA ASP A 217 -0.87 19.85 -16.19
C ASP A 217 -0.17 21.08 -15.57
N ILE A 218 0.72 20.87 -14.57
CA ILE A 218 1.58 21.92 -14.00
C ILE A 218 2.53 22.48 -15.07
N ALA A 219 3.23 21.62 -15.84
CA ALA A 219 4.14 22.06 -16.89
C ALA A 219 3.41 22.88 -17.96
N GLN A 220 2.22 22.44 -18.38
CA GLN A 220 1.41 23.16 -19.36
C GLN A 220 0.94 24.53 -18.83
N ALA A 221 0.55 24.63 -17.56
CA ALA A 221 0.19 25.90 -16.94
C ALA A 221 1.37 26.89 -16.86
N LEU A 222 2.61 26.37 -16.84
CA LEU A 222 3.85 27.15 -16.89
C LEU A 222 4.29 27.50 -18.34
N GLY A 223 3.50 27.12 -19.36
CA GLY A 223 3.81 27.40 -20.77
C GLY A 223 4.94 26.51 -21.34
N THR A 224 5.18 25.37 -20.74
CA THR A 224 6.17 24.40 -21.19
C THR A 224 5.57 22.99 -21.25
N VAL A 225 6.39 21.97 -21.47
CA VAL A 225 6.03 20.56 -21.35
C VAL A 225 6.87 19.90 -20.26
N GLY A 226 6.43 18.76 -19.74
CA GLY A 226 7.17 18.06 -18.70
C GLY A 226 6.69 16.64 -18.46
N HIS A 227 7.55 15.83 -17.86
CA HIS A 227 7.27 14.47 -17.46
C HIS A 227 7.87 14.15 -16.09
N VAL A 228 7.41 13.08 -15.47
CA VAL A 228 7.90 12.62 -14.17
C VAL A 228 9.19 11.81 -14.35
N THR A 229 10.25 12.21 -13.64
CA THR A 229 11.53 11.48 -13.62
C THR A 229 11.75 10.69 -12.32
N MET A 230 11.09 11.08 -11.24
CA MET A 230 11.08 10.36 -9.96
C MET A 230 9.68 10.38 -9.38
N LEU A 231 9.23 9.22 -8.89
CA LEU A 231 7.97 9.10 -8.18
C LEU A 231 8.13 8.16 -6.98
N ARG A 232 7.89 8.67 -5.79
CA ARG A 232 7.97 7.91 -4.55
C ARG A 232 6.71 8.11 -3.71
N ARG A 233 5.98 7.04 -3.43
CA ARG A 233 4.87 7.10 -2.47
C ARG A 233 5.40 7.00 -1.05
N VAL A 234 5.31 8.09 -0.29
CA VAL A 234 5.80 8.16 1.09
C VAL A 234 4.75 7.76 2.11
N LYS A 235 3.45 7.84 1.72
CA LYS A 235 2.34 7.42 2.59
C LYS A 235 1.17 6.84 1.78
N ALA A 236 0.49 5.84 2.34
CA ALA A 236 -0.72 5.23 1.79
C ALA A 236 -1.71 4.94 2.94
N GLY A 237 -2.72 5.80 3.13
CA GLY A 237 -3.61 5.75 4.29
C GLY A 237 -2.81 5.86 5.59
N PRO A 238 -2.93 4.92 6.54
CA PRO A 238 -2.20 4.95 7.80
C PRO A 238 -0.74 4.50 7.69
N PHE A 239 -0.32 3.95 6.54
CA PHE A 239 1.00 3.34 6.37
C PHE A 239 2.02 4.34 5.80
N GLY A 240 3.16 4.46 6.47
CA GLY A 240 4.30 5.31 6.09
C GLY A 240 5.55 4.50 5.74
N LEU A 241 6.64 5.23 5.42
CA LEU A 241 7.96 4.63 5.14
C LEU A 241 8.60 4.04 6.40
N ASP A 242 8.27 4.54 7.58
CA ASP A 242 8.72 4.05 8.88
C ASP A 242 8.33 2.60 9.16
N GLN A 243 7.25 2.14 8.56
CA GLN A 243 6.72 0.78 8.67
C GLN A 243 7.13 -0.10 7.48
N ALA A 244 7.73 0.48 6.45
CA ALA A 244 8.03 -0.21 5.22
C ALA A 244 9.34 -1.01 5.30
N ILE A 245 9.32 -2.21 4.72
CA ILE A 245 10.49 -3.10 4.65
C ILE A 245 10.90 -3.34 3.20
N SER A 246 12.20 -3.59 2.99
CA SER A 246 12.73 -4.00 1.69
C SER A 246 12.38 -5.46 1.35
N LEU A 247 12.57 -5.83 0.08
CA LEU A 247 12.44 -7.23 -0.34
C LEU A 247 13.50 -8.14 0.30
N ASP A 248 14.68 -7.61 0.60
CA ASP A 248 15.76 -8.37 1.25
C ASP A 248 15.37 -8.74 2.67
N ILE A 249 14.85 -7.78 3.46
CA ILE A 249 14.32 -8.04 4.81
C ILE A 249 13.18 -9.08 4.76
N LEU A 250 12.29 -8.98 3.75
CA LEU A 250 11.21 -9.95 3.55
C LEU A 250 11.75 -11.36 3.30
N ASP A 251 12.75 -11.50 2.41
CA ASP A 251 13.34 -12.80 2.05
C ASP A 251 14.18 -13.39 3.22
N GLU A 252 14.89 -12.55 3.98
CA GLU A 252 15.61 -12.97 5.20
C GLU A 252 14.64 -13.46 6.28
N ALA A 253 13.57 -12.72 6.55
CA ALA A 253 12.57 -13.13 7.53
C ALA A 253 11.85 -14.42 7.14
N ALA A 254 11.63 -14.65 5.85
CA ALA A 254 11.04 -15.88 5.34
C ALA A 254 11.97 -17.09 5.58
N LYS A 255 13.27 -16.95 5.31
CA LYS A 255 14.29 -17.99 5.56
C LYS A 255 14.51 -18.25 7.06
N GLY A 256 14.48 -17.18 7.86
CA GLY A 256 14.66 -17.22 9.31
C GLY A 256 13.39 -17.60 10.09
N GLN A 257 12.28 -17.93 9.43
CA GLN A 257 10.99 -18.26 10.03
C GLN A 257 10.43 -17.16 10.96
N SER A 258 10.82 -15.91 10.74
CA SER A 258 10.40 -14.73 11.53
C SER A 258 9.41 -13.82 10.80
N LEU A 259 8.86 -14.26 9.66
CA LEU A 259 7.97 -13.44 8.82
C LEU A 259 6.75 -12.90 9.58
N GLY A 260 6.25 -13.65 10.58
CA GLY A 260 5.15 -13.22 11.42
C GLY A 260 5.40 -11.93 12.18
N SER A 261 6.67 -11.63 12.56
CA SER A 261 7.04 -10.39 13.24
C SER A 261 6.98 -9.14 12.36
N LEU A 262 6.97 -9.32 11.03
CA LEU A 262 6.86 -8.22 10.05
C LEU A 262 5.41 -7.92 9.67
N VAL A 263 4.45 -8.75 10.09
CA VAL A 263 3.04 -8.59 9.76
C VAL A 263 2.38 -7.65 10.76
N LEU A 264 2.01 -6.47 10.30
CA LEU A 264 1.22 -5.52 11.09
C LEU A 264 -0.20 -6.05 11.29
N PRO A 265 -0.82 -5.82 12.46
CA PRO A 265 -2.18 -6.25 12.75
C PRO A 265 -3.19 -5.75 11.71
N LEU A 266 -4.24 -6.52 11.46
CA LEU A 266 -5.33 -6.16 10.54
C LEU A 266 -5.90 -4.78 10.89
N ARG A 267 -6.10 -4.48 12.18
CA ARG A 267 -6.66 -3.22 12.67
C ARG A 267 -5.83 -1.97 12.34
N THR A 268 -4.54 -2.11 11.99
CA THR A 268 -3.69 -0.98 11.60
C THR A 268 -4.27 -0.19 10.42
N ALA A 269 -5.02 -0.84 9.54
CA ALA A 269 -5.71 -0.18 8.43
C ALA A 269 -7.04 0.50 8.82
N LEU A 270 -7.40 0.48 10.11
CA LEU A 270 -8.72 0.89 10.62
C LEU A 270 -8.59 1.89 11.79
N VAL A 271 -7.45 2.59 11.87
CA VAL A 271 -7.15 3.53 12.98
C VAL A 271 -8.09 4.75 13.02
N ASP A 272 -8.76 5.03 11.92
CA ASP A 272 -9.74 6.10 11.76
C ASP A 272 -11.19 5.66 12.09
N ILE A 273 -11.41 4.37 12.39
CA ILE A 273 -12.73 3.82 12.72
C ILE A 273 -12.84 3.67 14.24
N PRO A 274 -13.91 4.20 14.85
CA PRO A 274 -14.15 4.03 16.28
C PRO A 274 -14.33 2.55 16.63
N ALA A 275 -13.78 2.14 17.77
CA ALA A 275 -13.89 0.78 18.25
C ALA A 275 -15.20 0.57 19.03
N LEU A 276 -15.84 -0.59 18.84
CA LEU A 276 -16.98 -1.07 19.60
C LEU A 276 -16.57 -2.33 20.36
N ALA A 277 -16.47 -2.23 21.68
CA ALA A 277 -16.11 -3.38 22.52
C ALA A 277 -17.30 -4.35 22.65
N LEU A 278 -17.01 -5.64 22.50
CA LEU A 278 -17.98 -6.72 22.61
C LEU A 278 -17.62 -7.65 23.74
N ASP A 279 -18.64 -8.23 24.36
CA ASP A 279 -18.50 -9.43 25.18
C ASP A 279 -18.43 -10.71 24.29
N PRO A 280 -18.05 -11.88 24.85
CA PRO A 280 -17.97 -13.13 24.11
C PRO A 280 -19.29 -13.57 23.44
N SER A 281 -20.44 -13.30 24.07
CA SER A 281 -21.74 -13.68 23.54
C SER A 281 -22.16 -12.80 22.35
N GLN A 282 -21.89 -11.51 22.44
CA GLN A 282 -22.08 -10.52 21.36
C GLN A 282 -21.16 -10.82 20.16
N ALA A 283 -19.88 -11.12 20.41
CA ALA A 283 -18.95 -11.49 19.37
C ALA A 283 -19.39 -12.76 18.63
N LEU A 284 -19.87 -13.78 19.36
CA LEU A 284 -20.41 -14.99 18.76
C LEU A 284 -21.64 -14.70 17.90
N ALA A 285 -22.56 -13.87 18.40
CA ALA A 285 -23.76 -13.47 17.67
C ALA A 285 -23.41 -12.75 16.35
N LEU A 286 -22.48 -11.78 16.36
CA LEU A 286 -22.03 -11.09 15.15
C LEU A 286 -21.33 -12.04 14.16
N ARG A 287 -20.52 -12.99 14.63
CA ARG A 287 -19.92 -14.03 13.77
C ARG A 287 -20.97 -14.91 13.09
N GLN A 288 -22.14 -15.07 13.69
CA GLN A 288 -23.29 -15.77 13.11
C GLN A 288 -24.16 -14.86 12.21
N GLY A 289 -23.77 -13.58 12.02
CA GLY A 289 -24.53 -12.60 11.24
C GLY A 289 -25.80 -12.08 11.93
N ARG A 290 -25.90 -12.24 13.25
CA ARG A 290 -27.05 -11.76 14.04
C ARG A 290 -26.90 -10.26 14.29
N VAL A 291 -28.04 -9.56 14.28
CA VAL A 291 -28.14 -8.15 14.66
C VAL A 291 -28.13 -8.05 16.18
N LEU A 292 -27.40 -7.07 16.71
CA LEU A 292 -27.41 -6.71 18.12
C LEU A 292 -28.10 -5.36 18.34
N SER A 293 -28.63 -5.11 19.53
CA SER A 293 -29.26 -3.83 19.88
C SER A 293 -28.90 -3.41 21.30
N GLY A 294 -29.16 -2.15 21.62
CA GLY A 294 -28.92 -1.59 22.95
C GLY A 294 -27.48 -1.07 23.16
N PHE A 295 -26.76 -0.76 22.10
CA PHE A 295 -25.44 -0.14 22.18
C PHE A 295 -25.53 1.38 22.31
N ALA A 296 -24.79 1.94 23.24
CA ALA A 296 -24.63 3.39 23.42
C ALA A 296 -23.42 3.89 22.60
N ALA A 297 -23.48 3.71 21.27
CA ALA A 297 -22.45 4.17 20.34
C ALA A 297 -23.05 5.14 19.33
N SER A 298 -22.23 6.01 18.74
CA SER A 298 -22.65 6.92 17.67
C SER A 298 -23.06 6.14 16.42
N ASP A 299 -23.95 6.70 15.62
CA ASP A 299 -24.30 6.11 14.34
C ASP A 299 -23.09 6.09 13.39
N GLY A 300 -23.06 5.08 12.50
CA GLY A 300 -22.07 4.91 11.48
C GLY A 300 -21.14 3.71 11.68
N LEU A 301 -20.05 3.68 10.91
CA LEU A 301 -19.14 2.54 10.84
C LEU A 301 -18.26 2.42 12.10
N HIS A 302 -18.21 1.21 12.66
CA HIS A 302 -17.39 0.87 13.83
C HIS A 302 -16.60 -0.42 13.59
N LEU A 303 -15.48 -0.56 14.31
CA LEU A 303 -14.72 -1.80 14.40
C LEU A 303 -15.12 -2.55 15.67
N ALA A 304 -15.89 -3.60 15.52
CA ALA A 304 -16.29 -4.47 16.62
C ALA A 304 -15.12 -5.37 17.05
N LEU A 305 -14.74 -5.29 18.33
CA LEU A 305 -13.60 -5.98 18.92
C LEU A 305 -14.05 -6.88 20.09
N LEU A 306 -13.52 -8.10 20.14
CA LEU A 306 -13.51 -8.92 21.35
C LEU A 306 -12.11 -8.81 21.97
N ALA A 307 -11.99 -8.08 23.09
CA ALA A 307 -10.70 -7.58 23.57
C ALA A 307 -9.97 -6.82 22.44
N ASP A 308 -8.79 -7.27 22.01
CA ASP A 308 -8.02 -6.67 20.92
C ASP A 308 -8.21 -7.35 19.55
N VAL A 309 -9.07 -8.37 19.48
CA VAL A 309 -9.27 -9.17 18.25
C VAL A 309 -10.40 -8.61 17.41
N PRO A 310 -10.17 -8.21 16.15
CA PRO A 310 -11.21 -7.78 15.23
C PRO A 310 -12.24 -8.90 14.96
N VAL A 311 -13.51 -8.59 15.19
CA VAL A 311 -14.64 -9.48 14.91
C VAL A 311 -15.30 -9.12 13.58
N ALA A 312 -15.65 -7.86 13.43
CA ALA A 312 -16.29 -7.35 12.21
C ALA A 312 -16.15 -5.82 12.09
N LEU A 313 -16.23 -5.31 10.84
CA LEU A 313 -16.76 -3.96 10.61
C LEU A 313 -18.27 -4.04 10.73
N VAL A 314 -18.86 -3.11 11.47
CA VAL A 314 -20.28 -3.04 11.73
C VAL A 314 -20.79 -1.63 11.48
N ASP A 315 -22.02 -1.51 11.03
CA ASP A 315 -22.74 -0.26 10.99
C ASP A 315 -23.65 -0.17 12.23
N VAL A 316 -23.61 0.97 12.91
CA VAL A 316 -24.45 1.28 14.06
C VAL A 316 -25.48 2.31 13.62
N LEU A 317 -26.76 2.01 13.86
CA LEU A 317 -27.86 2.94 13.61
C LEU A 317 -28.88 2.81 14.78
N ASP A 318 -29.14 3.92 15.47
CA ASP A 318 -30.06 3.97 16.63
C ASP A 318 -29.77 2.86 17.68
N GLY A 319 -28.48 2.64 17.98
CA GLY A 319 -28.03 1.61 18.92
C GLY A 319 -28.20 0.16 18.42
N THR A 320 -28.56 -0.01 17.15
CA THR A 320 -28.64 -1.31 16.46
C THR A 320 -27.36 -1.54 15.67
N VAL A 321 -26.75 -2.71 15.84
CA VAL A 321 -25.45 -3.08 15.24
C VAL A 321 -25.65 -4.16 14.18
N THR A 322 -25.26 -3.88 12.94
CA THR A 322 -25.34 -4.80 11.81
C THR A 322 -23.94 -5.07 11.23
N VAL A 323 -23.69 -6.31 10.79
CA VAL A 323 -22.38 -6.68 10.23
C VAL A 323 -22.26 -6.23 8.78
N GLU A 324 -21.27 -5.37 8.49
CA GLU A 324 -20.84 -5.08 7.12
C GLU A 324 -19.81 -6.08 6.60
N ARG A 325 -18.80 -6.38 7.43
CA ARG A 325 -17.69 -7.25 7.02
C ARG A 325 -17.14 -8.05 8.22
N GLY A 326 -17.41 -9.35 8.28
CA GLY A 326 -16.86 -10.25 9.31
C GLY A 326 -15.39 -10.62 9.06
N PHE A 327 -14.65 -10.83 10.14
CA PHE A 327 -13.26 -11.31 10.13
C PHE A 327 -13.16 -12.65 10.85
N ASN A 328 -12.38 -13.58 10.26
CA ASN A 328 -12.07 -14.90 10.81
C ASN A 328 -10.59 -14.93 11.24
N VAL A 329 -10.28 -14.21 12.32
CA VAL A 329 -8.95 -14.11 12.91
C VAL A 329 -8.92 -14.69 14.32
#